data_bcec444e2c465af30ee9fd82feb60db2
#
_entry.id   bcec444e2c465af30ee9fd82feb60db2
#
_cell.length_a   1.000
_cell.length_b   1.000
_cell.length_c   1.000
_cell.angle_alpha   90.00
_cell.angle_beta   90.00
_cell.angle_gamma   90.00
#
_symmetry.space_group_name_H-M   'P 1'
#
loop_
_entity.id
_entity.type
_entity.pdbx_description
1 polymer ?
#
loop_
_entity_poly.entity_id
_entity_poly.type
_entity_poly.pdbx_seq_one_letter_code
_entity_poly.pdbx_strand_id
1 'polypeptide(L)'
;KGSSLNRRVIEVLNNVEKVIANSEYTKNLAINNGVNKEKIKVIHPGIDLPKELNKKSLEKVESLLKIKNPRLITVSRFDKRKNHEKVIMALRNLKQQYPDIVYICIGYGDEEENLKKLVEELDLGSQIMFFKDITSNLKNALIAKSDIFVMPSIIHKTSVEGFGIAYVEAAQYGIPSLGGKDGGASDAIENNKTGLICDGNNLD
;
A
#
# COMPACT_ATOMS: atom_id res chain seq x y z
N LYS A 1 7.46 27.80 10.18
CA LYS A 1 7.44 28.77 9.07
C LYS A 1 7.47 27.94 7.78
N GLY A 2 6.33 27.85 7.05
CA GLY A 2 6.26 27.11 5.78
C GLY A 2 7.22 27.68 4.74
N SER A 3 7.76 26.80 3.88
CA SER A 3 8.62 27.25 2.78
C SER A 3 7.85 28.20 1.85
N SER A 4 8.56 29.06 1.11
CA SER A 4 7.94 29.96 0.11
C SER A 4 7.09 29.19 -0.92
N LEU A 5 7.47 27.95 -1.22
CA LEU A 5 6.74 27.03 -2.10
C LEU A 5 5.37 26.68 -1.52
N ASN A 6 5.28 26.32 -0.23
CA ASN A 6 4.01 25.99 0.43
C ASN A 6 3.04 27.17 0.40
N ARG A 7 3.53 28.40 0.60
CA ARG A 7 2.71 29.60 0.54
C ARG A 7 2.12 29.81 -0.85
N ARG A 8 2.92 29.64 -1.90
CA ARG A 8 2.45 29.75 -3.30
C ARG A 8 1.41 28.69 -3.65
N VAL A 9 1.62 27.45 -3.21
CA VAL A 9 0.64 26.35 -3.42
C VAL A 9 -0.68 26.68 -2.75
N ILE A 10 -0.67 27.15 -1.50
CA ILE A 10 -1.89 27.54 -0.78
C ILE A 10 -2.61 28.71 -1.47
N GLU A 11 -1.85 29.72 -1.94
CA GLU A 11 -2.41 30.84 -2.69
C GLU A 11 -3.09 30.36 -3.97
N VAL A 12 -2.45 29.50 -4.75
CA VAL A 12 -3.05 28.90 -5.96
C VAL A 12 -4.33 28.14 -5.61
N LEU A 13 -4.30 27.27 -4.59
CA LEU A 13 -5.45 26.49 -4.19
C LEU A 13 -6.61 27.36 -3.69
N ASN A 14 -6.34 28.54 -3.11
CA ASN A 14 -7.38 29.49 -2.71
C ASN A 14 -7.92 30.34 -3.86
N ASN A 15 -7.21 30.42 -4.99
CA ASN A 15 -7.65 31.20 -6.15
C ASN A 15 -8.39 30.37 -7.21
N VAL A 16 -8.34 29.02 -7.16
CA VAL A 16 -9.14 28.17 -8.06
C VAL A 16 -10.61 28.11 -7.61
N GLU A 17 -11.50 27.73 -8.51
CA GLU A 17 -12.93 27.59 -8.20
C GLU A 17 -13.19 26.45 -7.23
N LYS A 18 -12.62 25.27 -7.50
CA LYS A 18 -12.72 24.06 -6.65
C LYS A 18 -11.39 23.36 -6.55
N VAL A 19 -11.19 22.74 -5.39
CA VAL A 19 -10.07 21.86 -5.07
C VAL A 19 -10.60 20.45 -4.86
N ILE A 20 -10.02 19.46 -5.53
CA ILE A 20 -10.38 18.06 -5.35
C ILE A 20 -9.33 17.43 -4.44
N ALA A 21 -9.77 16.90 -3.31
CA ALA A 21 -8.98 16.05 -2.43
C ALA A 21 -9.33 14.57 -2.67
N ASN A 22 -8.34 13.70 -2.70
CA ASN A 22 -8.55 12.27 -2.96
C ASN A 22 -8.97 11.46 -1.71
N SER A 23 -8.98 12.10 -0.52
CA SER A 23 -9.43 11.52 0.75
C SER A 23 -9.85 12.61 1.74
N GLU A 24 -10.59 12.25 2.77
CA GLU A 24 -10.87 13.15 3.90
C GLU A 24 -9.58 13.58 4.61
N TYR A 25 -8.58 12.66 4.69
CA TYR A 25 -7.27 13.00 5.23
C TYR A 25 -6.60 14.14 4.44
N THR A 26 -6.53 14.04 3.12
CA THR A 26 -5.89 15.08 2.28
C THR A 26 -6.68 16.38 2.27
N LYS A 27 -8.01 16.34 2.36
CA LYS A 27 -8.85 17.52 2.59
C LYS A 27 -8.49 18.21 3.91
N ASN A 28 -8.44 17.46 5.01
CA ASN A 28 -8.09 18.00 6.32
C ASN A 28 -6.65 18.56 6.34
N LEU A 29 -5.71 17.89 5.66
CA LEU A 29 -4.36 18.38 5.49
C LEU A 29 -4.33 19.73 4.76
N ALA A 30 -5.12 19.89 3.69
CA ALA A 30 -5.24 21.16 2.97
C ALA A 30 -5.84 22.27 3.84
N ILE A 31 -6.92 21.99 4.57
CA ILE A 31 -7.57 22.93 5.49
C ILE A 31 -6.58 23.39 6.57
N ASN A 32 -5.86 22.46 7.20
CA ASN A 32 -4.87 22.74 8.24
C ASN A 32 -3.69 23.58 7.72
N ASN A 33 -3.44 23.59 6.42
CA ASN A 33 -2.45 24.43 5.76
C ASN A 33 -3.03 25.76 5.23
N GLY A 34 -4.31 26.07 5.48
CA GLY A 34 -4.91 27.37 5.14
C GLY A 34 -5.68 27.42 3.82
N VAL A 35 -6.03 26.26 3.24
CA VAL A 35 -6.95 26.21 2.10
C VAL A 35 -8.40 26.35 2.56
N ASN A 36 -9.20 27.20 1.90
CA ASN A 36 -10.58 27.42 2.24
C ASN A 36 -11.41 26.14 2.08
N LYS A 37 -12.00 25.65 3.18
CA LYS A 37 -12.79 24.41 3.23
C LYS A 37 -13.95 24.38 2.26
N GLU A 38 -14.58 25.53 1.98
CA GLU A 38 -15.74 25.64 1.07
C GLU A 38 -15.39 25.33 -0.39
N LYS A 39 -14.10 25.42 -0.72
CA LYS A 39 -13.57 25.11 -2.06
C LYS A 39 -13.23 23.63 -2.23
N ILE A 40 -13.07 22.88 -1.12
CA ILE A 40 -12.56 21.51 -1.18
C ILE A 40 -13.71 20.51 -1.28
N LYS A 41 -13.66 19.67 -2.31
CA LYS A 41 -14.54 18.50 -2.47
C LYS A 41 -13.70 17.24 -2.42
N VAL A 42 -14.12 16.25 -1.63
CA VAL A 42 -13.51 14.92 -1.67
C VAL A 42 -14.10 14.12 -2.82
N ILE A 43 -13.21 13.56 -3.65
CA ILE A 43 -13.56 12.62 -4.71
C ILE A 43 -12.51 11.52 -4.66
N HIS A 44 -12.90 10.33 -4.19
CA HIS A 44 -12.02 9.19 -4.12
C HIS A 44 -11.62 8.71 -5.51
N PRO A 45 -10.36 8.28 -5.70
CA PRO A 45 -9.92 7.67 -6.94
C PRO A 45 -10.71 6.39 -7.22
N GLY A 46 -11.13 6.22 -8.46
CA GLY A 46 -11.69 4.97 -8.95
C GLY A 46 -10.60 4.05 -9.51
N ILE A 47 -10.98 2.80 -9.72
CA ILE A 47 -10.20 1.82 -10.46
C ILE A 47 -11.04 1.24 -11.59
N ASP A 48 -10.37 0.70 -12.60
CA ASP A 48 -11.07 -0.07 -13.62
C ASP A 48 -11.69 -1.32 -13.00
N LEU A 49 -12.86 -1.73 -13.52
CA LEU A 49 -13.46 -3.01 -13.13
C LEU A 49 -12.48 -4.16 -13.39
N PRO A 50 -12.51 -5.21 -12.54
CA PRO A 50 -11.61 -6.35 -12.71
C PRO A 50 -11.83 -7.00 -14.07
N LYS A 51 -10.76 -7.10 -14.85
CA LYS A 51 -10.76 -7.87 -16.07
C LYS A 51 -10.69 -9.36 -15.71
N GLU A 52 -11.23 -10.19 -16.57
CA GLU A 52 -11.06 -11.63 -16.47
C GLU A 52 -9.57 -11.98 -16.33
N LEU A 53 -9.25 -12.81 -15.33
CA LEU A 53 -7.86 -13.16 -15.04
C LEU A 53 -7.30 -14.07 -16.15
N ASN A 54 -6.12 -13.74 -16.63
CA ASN A 54 -5.44 -14.51 -17.67
C ASN A 54 -5.07 -15.91 -17.16
N LYS A 55 -5.61 -16.95 -17.79
CA LYS A 55 -5.42 -18.35 -17.41
C LYS A 55 -3.96 -18.75 -17.26
N LYS A 56 -3.10 -18.38 -18.24
CA LYS A 56 -1.66 -18.68 -18.19
C LYS A 56 -0.96 -18.01 -17.00
N SER A 57 -1.39 -16.79 -16.64
CA SER A 57 -0.86 -16.10 -15.46
C SER A 57 -1.30 -16.77 -14.16
N LEU A 58 -2.55 -17.23 -14.09
CA LEU A 58 -3.06 -17.99 -12.94
C LEU A 58 -2.29 -19.31 -12.75
N GLU A 59 -2.12 -20.11 -13.78
CA GLU A 59 -1.37 -21.36 -13.75
C GLU A 59 0.08 -21.14 -13.29
N LYS A 60 0.73 -20.07 -13.78
CA LYS A 60 2.07 -19.69 -13.36
C LYS A 60 2.12 -19.35 -11.87
N VAL A 61 1.17 -18.56 -11.36
CA VAL A 61 1.10 -18.15 -9.94
C VAL A 61 0.77 -19.35 -9.06
N GLU A 62 -0.14 -20.23 -9.46
CA GLU A 62 -0.47 -21.46 -8.71
C GLU A 62 0.73 -22.38 -8.57
N SER A 63 1.51 -22.55 -9.65
CA SER A 63 2.76 -23.32 -9.59
C SER A 63 3.79 -22.67 -8.66
N LEU A 64 3.94 -21.32 -8.72
CA LEU A 64 4.89 -20.56 -7.91
C LEU A 64 4.56 -20.62 -6.43
N LEU A 65 3.27 -20.55 -6.08
CA LEU A 65 2.78 -20.44 -4.70
C LEU A 65 2.21 -21.76 -4.15
N LYS A 66 2.46 -22.89 -4.80
CA LYS A 66 1.81 -24.18 -4.51
C LYS A 66 1.81 -24.58 -3.04
N ILE A 67 2.95 -24.38 -2.35
CA ILE A 67 3.12 -24.74 -0.94
C ILE A 67 3.12 -23.52 -0.01
N LYS A 68 2.99 -22.30 -0.56
CA LYS A 68 3.09 -21.06 0.22
C LYS A 68 1.74 -20.67 0.82
N ASN A 69 1.69 -20.54 2.15
CA ASN A 69 0.49 -20.14 2.88
C ASN A 69 0.85 -19.72 4.35
N PRO A 70 0.34 -18.60 4.88
CA PRO A 70 -0.44 -17.56 4.17
C PRO A 70 0.40 -16.74 3.19
N ARG A 71 -0.29 -16.07 2.27
CA ARG A 71 0.29 -15.28 1.18
C ARG A 71 -0.02 -13.81 1.40
N LEU A 72 0.98 -13.05 1.78
CA LEU A 72 0.89 -11.60 1.93
C LEU A 72 1.40 -10.92 0.65
N ILE A 73 0.79 -9.80 0.27
CA ILE A 73 1.20 -9.05 -0.91
C ILE A 73 1.19 -7.55 -0.66
N THR A 74 2.18 -6.85 -1.22
CA THR A 74 2.18 -5.39 -1.39
C THR A 74 2.50 -5.03 -2.83
N VAL A 75 1.74 -4.09 -3.40
CA VAL A 75 2.00 -3.50 -4.71
C VAL A 75 2.24 -2.01 -4.51
N SER A 76 3.49 -1.58 -4.54
CA SER A 76 3.84 -0.18 -4.31
C SER A 76 5.29 0.13 -4.69
N ARG A 77 5.65 1.42 -4.71
CA ARG A 77 7.06 1.80 -4.71
C ARG A 77 7.73 1.37 -3.41
N PHE A 78 9.00 0.97 -3.49
CA PHE A 78 9.81 0.67 -2.31
C PHE A 78 10.38 1.97 -1.73
N ASP A 79 9.56 2.69 -0.99
CA ASP A 79 9.92 3.87 -0.21
C ASP A 79 9.58 3.66 1.27
N LYS A 80 10.25 4.38 2.17
CA LYS A 80 10.10 4.22 3.63
C LYS A 80 8.67 4.37 4.11
N ARG A 81 7.89 5.24 3.46
CA ARG A 81 6.49 5.47 3.78
C ARG A 81 5.62 4.23 3.61
N LYS A 82 5.93 3.35 2.64
CA LYS A 82 5.17 2.11 2.38
C LYS A 82 5.43 1.01 3.40
N ASN A 83 6.50 1.15 4.17
CA ASN A 83 6.79 0.38 5.37
C ASN A 83 6.98 -1.13 5.15
N HIS A 84 7.54 -1.52 4.01
CA HIS A 84 7.93 -2.90 3.72
C HIS A 84 8.86 -3.47 4.81
N GLU A 85 9.76 -2.63 5.35
CA GLU A 85 10.68 -3.00 6.42
C GLU A 85 9.95 -3.61 7.62
N LYS A 86 8.86 -2.96 8.09
CA LYS A 86 8.10 -3.46 9.24
C LYS A 86 7.37 -4.77 8.93
N VAL A 87 6.88 -4.95 7.71
CA VAL A 87 6.26 -6.22 7.29
C VAL A 87 7.32 -7.33 7.29
N ILE A 88 8.53 -7.08 6.77
CA ILE A 88 9.64 -8.04 6.78
C ILE A 88 10.05 -8.40 8.21
N MET A 89 10.13 -7.42 9.11
CA MET A 89 10.45 -7.67 10.52
C MET A 89 9.37 -8.51 11.22
N ALA A 90 8.08 -8.25 10.96
CA ALA A 90 6.98 -9.04 11.49
C ALA A 90 7.02 -10.50 10.99
N LEU A 91 7.41 -10.73 9.73
CA LEU A 91 7.56 -12.07 9.17
C LEU A 91 8.55 -12.95 9.94
N ARG A 92 9.61 -12.37 10.54
CA ARG A 92 10.54 -13.11 11.39
C ARG A 92 9.83 -13.85 12.53
N ASN A 93 8.84 -13.20 13.15
CA ASN A 93 8.07 -13.80 14.24
C ASN A 93 7.00 -14.76 13.68
N LEU A 94 6.31 -14.36 12.62
CA LEU A 94 5.26 -15.16 11.99
C LEU A 94 5.78 -16.45 11.36
N LYS A 95 7.01 -16.49 10.84
CA LYS A 95 7.66 -17.68 10.27
C LYS A 95 7.66 -18.88 11.24
N GLN A 96 7.74 -18.64 12.55
CA GLN A 96 7.75 -19.71 13.54
C GLN A 96 6.40 -20.44 13.60
N GLN A 97 5.30 -19.69 13.48
CA GLN A 97 3.93 -20.23 13.50
C GLN A 97 3.47 -20.67 12.11
N TYR A 98 3.94 -19.98 11.07
CA TYR A 98 3.58 -20.20 9.67
C TYR A 98 4.84 -20.41 8.82
N PRO A 99 5.47 -21.60 8.83
CA PRO A 99 6.74 -21.84 8.13
C PRO A 99 6.69 -21.58 6.64
N ASP A 100 5.53 -21.78 6.03
CA ASP A 100 5.30 -21.60 4.60
C ASP A 100 4.76 -20.21 4.21
N ILE A 101 4.70 -19.27 5.18
CA ILE A 101 4.30 -17.89 4.91
C ILE A 101 5.15 -17.28 3.80
N VAL A 102 4.52 -16.51 2.91
CA VAL A 102 5.25 -15.76 1.89
C VAL A 102 4.77 -14.32 1.85
N TYR A 103 5.70 -13.41 1.65
CA TYR A 103 5.44 -12.00 1.38
C TYR A 103 5.90 -11.65 -0.04
N ILE A 104 4.97 -11.24 -0.86
CA ILE A 104 5.15 -10.88 -2.26
C ILE A 104 5.24 -9.36 -2.35
N CYS A 105 6.39 -8.86 -2.76
CA CYS A 105 6.65 -7.43 -2.94
C CYS A 105 6.71 -7.10 -4.43
N ILE A 106 5.74 -6.35 -4.94
CA ILE A 106 5.70 -5.93 -6.34
C ILE A 106 5.99 -4.44 -6.44
N GLY A 107 7.07 -4.08 -7.11
CA GLY A 107 7.48 -2.70 -7.33
C GLY A 107 8.98 -2.49 -7.40
N TYR A 108 9.38 -1.25 -7.21
CA TYR A 108 10.77 -0.83 -7.16
C TYR A 108 10.87 0.51 -6.39
N GLY A 109 12.07 0.91 -5.99
CA GLY A 109 12.30 2.20 -5.31
C GLY A 109 13.61 2.25 -4.57
N ASP A 110 13.85 3.36 -3.88
CA ASP A 110 15.14 3.68 -3.24
C ASP A 110 15.49 2.72 -2.08
N GLU A 111 14.48 2.07 -1.49
CA GLU A 111 14.69 1.12 -0.39
C GLU A 111 14.97 -0.32 -0.87
N GLU A 112 14.98 -0.62 -2.17
CA GLU A 112 15.10 -1.98 -2.70
C GLU A 112 16.31 -2.72 -2.13
N GLU A 113 17.49 -2.11 -2.16
CA GLU A 113 18.73 -2.72 -1.67
C GLU A 113 18.73 -2.89 -0.14
N ASN A 114 18.16 -1.93 0.60
CA ASN A 114 18.04 -2.01 2.05
C ASN A 114 17.10 -3.16 2.46
N LEU A 115 15.98 -3.33 1.74
CA LEU A 115 15.03 -4.41 1.99
C LEU A 115 15.65 -5.79 1.70
N LYS A 116 16.42 -5.93 0.62
CA LYS A 116 17.15 -7.18 0.30
C LYS A 116 18.15 -7.56 1.38
N LYS A 117 18.96 -6.58 1.83
CA LYS A 117 19.89 -6.79 2.95
C LYS A 117 19.18 -7.23 4.22
N LEU A 118 18.07 -6.57 4.57
CA LEU A 118 17.27 -6.94 5.73
C LEU A 118 16.75 -8.39 5.64
N VAL A 119 16.32 -8.81 4.44
CA VAL A 119 15.89 -10.19 4.19
C VAL A 119 16.99 -11.20 4.44
N GLU A 120 18.21 -10.89 3.99
CA GLU A 120 19.41 -11.72 4.23
C GLU A 120 19.77 -11.76 5.73
N GLU A 121 19.83 -10.61 6.40
CA GLU A 121 20.13 -10.48 7.83
C GLU A 121 19.14 -11.26 8.72
N LEU A 122 17.88 -11.35 8.31
CA LEU A 122 16.82 -12.04 9.05
C LEU A 122 16.61 -13.49 8.61
N ASP A 123 17.41 -14.00 7.66
CA ASP A 123 17.25 -15.35 7.06
C ASP A 123 15.81 -15.61 6.56
N LEU A 124 15.27 -14.67 5.78
CA LEU A 124 13.91 -14.72 5.24
C LEU A 124 13.86 -14.94 3.72
N GLY A 125 14.95 -15.37 3.10
CA GLY A 125 15.05 -15.52 1.65
C GLY A 125 14.00 -16.45 1.02
N SER A 126 13.55 -17.48 1.76
CA SER A 126 12.50 -18.40 1.30
C SER A 126 11.07 -17.88 1.52
N GLN A 127 10.89 -16.84 2.34
CA GLN A 127 9.60 -16.25 2.67
C GLN A 127 9.30 -14.97 1.89
N ILE A 128 10.24 -14.44 1.11
CA ILE A 128 10.03 -13.15 0.43
C ILE A 128 10.32 -13.28 -1.07
N MET A 129 9.42 -12.73 -1.87
CA MET A 129 9.54 -12.68 -3.32
C MET A 129 9.44 -11.23 -3.79
N PHE A 130 10.50 -10.75 -4.45
CA PHE A 130 10.50 -9.44 -5.10
C PHE A 130 10.19 -9.57 -6.59
N PHE A 131 9.26 -8.75 -7.06
CA PHE A 131 8.89 -8.65 -8.47
C PHE A 131 9.04 -7.22 -8.96
N LYS A 132 9.68 -7.06 -10.12
CA LYS A 132 9.86 -5.79 -10.81
C LYS A 132 9.47 -5.95 -12.27
N ASP A 133 8.87 -4.91 -12.84
CA ASP A 133 8.53 -4.82 -14.27
C ASP A 133 7.71 -6.01 -14.80
N ILE A 134 6.80 -6.53 -13.98
CA ILE A 134 5.90 -7.62 -14.37
C ILE A 134 4.67 -7.08 -15.12
N THR A 135 4.07 -7.93 -15.96
CA THR A 135 2.84 -7.58 -16.68
C THR A 135 1.65 -7.38 -15.74
N SER A 136 0.69 -6.55 -16.14
CA SER A 136 -0.55 -6.36 -15.38
C SER A 136 -1.31 -7.68 -15.15
N ASN A 137 -1.30 -8.59 -16.12
CA ASN A 137 -1.93 -9.91 -15.96
C ASN A 137 -1.28 -10.72 -14.83
N LEU A 138 0.04 -10.72 -14.74
CA LEU A 138 0.75 -11.43 -13.67
C LEU A 138 0.55 -10.73 -12.32
N LYS A 139 0.61 -9.39 -12.27
CA LYS A 139 0.29 -8.60 -11.07
C LYS A 139 -1.09 -8.96 -10.54
N ASN A 140 -2.10 -8.91 -11.40
CA ASN A 140 -3.48 -9.18 -11.01
C ASN A 140 -3.69 -10.63 -10.54
N ALA A 141 -3.04 -11.61 -11.18
CA ALA A 141 -3.08 -13.00 -10.73
C ALA A 141 -2.39 -13.19 -9.37
N LEU A 142 -1.26 -12.51 -9.09
CA LEU A 142 -0.60 -12.54 -7.80
C LEU A 142 -1.48 -11.92 -6.70
N ILE A 143 -2.14 -10.79 -6.97
CA ILE A 143 -3.09 -10.20 -6.03
C ILE A 143 -4.23 -11.18 -5.75
N ALA A 144 -4.91 -11.66 -6.79
CA ALA A 144 -6.07 -12.55 -6.67
C ALA A 144 -5.78 -13.91 -5.98
N LYS A 145 -4.51 -14.34 -5.95
CA LYS A 145 -4.07 -15.58 -5.29
C LYS A 145 -3.39 -15.33 -3.94
N SER A 146 -3.42 -14.10 -3.44
CA SER A 146 -2.94 -13.74 -2.11
C SER A 146 -4.09 -13.80 -1.10
N ASP A 147 -3.75 -13.89 0.18
CA ASP A 147 -4.72 -13.98 1.28
C ASP A 147 -4.93 -12.61 1.95
N ILE A 148 -3.89 -11.77 2.00
CA ILE A 148 -3.94 -10.45 2.63
C ILE A 148 -3.08 -9.46 1.82
N PHE A 149 -3.64 -8.29 1.53
CA PHE A 149 -2.87 -7.15 1.05
C PHE A 149 -2.32 -6.35 2.23
N VAL A 150 -1.00 -6.21 2.35
CA VAL A 150 -0.36 -5.59 3.52
C VAL A 150 0.44 -4.37 3.11
N MET A 151 0.01 -3.19 3.54
CA MET A 151 0.77 -1.95 3.34
C MET A 151 0.53 -1.00 4.53
N PRO A 152 1.14 -1.27 5.70
CA PRO A 152 0.95 -0.49 6.92
C PRO A 152 1.71 0.83 6.83
N SER A 153 1.31 1.68 5.87
CA SER A 153 1.98 2.94 5.55
C SER A 153 2.04 3.88 6.74
N ILE A 154 3.14 4.63 6.81
CA ILE A 154 3.42 5.62 7.85
C ILE A 154 3.66 7.00 7.24
N ILE A 155 3.63 8.03 8.07
CA ILE A 155 4.17 9.34 7.67
C ILE A 155 5.70 9.24 7.72
N HIS A 156 6.34 9.52 6.59
CA HIS A 156 7.81 9.65 6.53
C HIS A 156 8.18 11.05 6.05
N LYS A 157 8.81 11.85 6.92
CA LYS A 157 9.08 13.29 6.67
C LYS A 157 7.78 14.04 6.32
N THR A 158 7.66 14.49 5.08
CA THR A 158 6.47 15.20 4.56
C THR A 158 5.61 14.32 3.65
N SER A 159 5.99 13.06 3.47
CA SER A 159 5.28 12.12 2.59
C SER A 159 4.29 11.28 3.38
N VAL A 160 3.07 11.17 2.86
CA VAL A 160 1.97 10.42 3.46
C VAL A 160 1.20 9.67 2.39
N GLU A 161 0.50 8.60 2.76
CA GLU A 161 -0.43 7.93 1.85
C GLU A 161 -1.67 8.80 1.64
N GLY A 162 -1.90 9.22 0.39
CA GLY A 162 -3.03 10.12 0.09
C GLY A 162 -4.38 9.43 0.12
N PHE A 163 -4.46 8.19 -0.36
CA PHE A 163 -5.67 7.37 -0.40
C PHE A 163 -5.33 5.87 -0.35
N GLY A 164 -4.42 5.43 -1.24
CA GLY A 164 -4.02 4.03 -1.33
C GLY A 164 -4.85 3.23 -2.34
N ILE A 165 -4.80 3.63 -3.61
CA ILE A 165 -5.50 2.93 -4.71
C ILE A 165 -5.23 1.41 -4.68
N ALA A 166 -4.02 0.98 -4.30
CA ALA A 166 -3.65 -0.42 -4.24
C ALA A 166 -4.51 -1.26 -3.26
N TYR A 167 -5.07 -0.66 -2.20
CA TYR A 167 -6.05 -1.34 -1.33
C TYR A 167 -7.34 -1.65 -2.09
N VAL A 168 -7.80 -0.71 -2.92
CA VAL A 168 -9.00 -0.91 -3.74
C VAL A 168 -8.73 -1.91 -4.86
N GLU A 169 -7.53 -1.90 -5.45
CA GLU A 169 -7.09 -2.93 -6.41
C GLU A 169 -7.09 -4.34 -5.80
N ALA A 170 -6.73 -4.49 -4.53
CA ALA A 170 -6.82 -5.77 -3.83
C ALA A 170 -8.28 -6.14 -3.52
N ALA A 171 -9.08 -5.20 -3.04
CA ALA A 171 -10.47 -5.40 -2.68
C ALA A 171 -11.34 -5.88 -3.86
N GLN A 172 -11.03 -5.46 -5.10
CA GLN A 172 -11.76 -5.95 -6.28
C GLN A 172 -11.65 -7.47 -6.51
N TYR A 173 -10.60 -8.11 -5.94
CA TYR A 173 -10.42 -9.57 -5.95
C TYR A 173 -10.87 -10.23 -4.65
N GLY A 174 -11.54 -9.49 -3.76
CA GLY A 174 -11.99 -10.00 -2.46
C GLY A 174 -10.87 -10.15 -1.42
N ILE A 175 -9.68 -9.56 -1.66
CA ILE A 175 -8.54 -9.66 -0.76
C ILE A 175 -8.64 -8.57 0.32
N PRO A 176 -8.74 -8.94 1.62
CA PRO A 176 -8.76 -7.98 2.71
C PRO A 176 -7.41 -7.27 2.83
N SER A 177 -7.44 -6.03 3.32
CA SER A 177 -6.25 -5.20 3.45
C SER A 177 -5.87 -4.92 4.90
N LEU A 178 -4.57 -4.92 5.20
CA LEU A 178 -4.00 -4.32 6.41
C LEU A 178 -3.32 -3.00 6.04
N GLY A 179 -3.94 -1.89 6.39
CA GLY A 179 -3.47 -0.53 6.11
C GLY A 179 -2.96 0.19 7.34
N GLY A 180 -2.07 1.18 7.14
CA GLY A 180 -1.61 2.04 8.22
C GLY A 180 -2.65 3.10 8.60
N LYS A 181 -2.70 3.49 9.88
CA LYS A 181 -3.60 4.55 10.38
C LYS A 181 -3.22 5.94 9.89
N ASP A 182 -2.00 6.13 9.43
CA ASP A 182 -1.47 7.41 9.00
C ASP A 182 -1.83 7.67 7.52
N GLY A 183 -2.55 8.74 7.26
CA GLY A 183 -2.96 9.14 5.92
C GLY A 183 -4.37 8.69 5.51
N GLY A 184 -4.59 8.55 4.21
CA GLY A 184 -5.91 8.31 3.63
C GLY A 184 -6.30 6.83 3.49
N ALA A 185 -5.59 5.88 4.11
CA ALA A 185 -5.93 4.47 4.03
C ALA A 185 -7.33 4.15 4.58
N SER A 186 -7.78 4.88 5.61
CA SER A 186 -9.11 4.75 6.20
C SER A 186 -10.26 5.14 5.26
N ASP A 187 -9.97 5.85 4.16
CA ASP A 187 -10.96 6.14 3.13
C ASP A 187 -11.06 4.99 2.10
N ALA A 188 -9.99 4.20 1.96
CA ALA A 188 -9.92 3.06 1.04
C ALA A 188 -10.28 1.72 1.71
N ILE A 189 -10.14 1.63 3.04
CA ILE A 189 -10.41 0.43 3.83
C ILE A 189 -11.54 0.72 4.82
N GLU A 190 -12.63 -0.01 4.71
CA GLU A 190 -13.68 -0.02 5.73
C GLU A 190 -13.24 -0.98 6.86
N ASN A 191 -12.78 -0.37 7.99
CA ASN A 191 -12.19 -1.13 9.09
C ASN A 191 -13.16 -2.20 9.65
N ASN A 192 -12.66 -3.40 9.91
CA ASN A 192 -13.40 -4.60 10.30
C ASN A 192 -14.37 -5.15 9.24
N LYS A 193 -14.36 -4.64 8.00
CA LYS A 193 -15.24 -5.12 6.92
C LYS A 193 -14.46 -5.47 5.66
N THR A 194 -13.67 -4.55 5.12
CA THR A 194 -12.83 -4.80 3.95
C THR A 194 -11.35 -4.97 4.33
N GLY A 195 -11.03 -4.86 5.60
CA GLY A 195 -9.68 -5.00 6.14
C GLY A 195 -9.55 -4.43 7.55
N LEU A 196 -8.32 -4.20 7.96
CA LEU A 196 -7.97 -3.62 9.25
C LEU A 196 -7.06 -2.41 9.08
N ILE A 197 -7.19 -1.46 10.00
CA ILE A 197 -6.27 -0.31 10.13
C ILE A 197 -5.40 -0.53 11.37
N CYS A 198 -4.09 -0.47 11.19
CA CYS A 198 -3.11 -0.68 12.26
C CYS A 198 -2.17 0.52 12.44
N ASP A 199 -1.46 0.54 13.55
CA ASP A 199 -0.33 1.44 13.73
C ASP A 199 0.90 0.85 13.01
N GLY A 200 1.28 1.39 11.87
CA GLY A 200 2.45 0.93 11.11
C GLY A 200 3.79 1.09 11.86
N ASN A 201 3.84 1.82 12.98
CA ASN A 201 5.03 1.95 13.81
C ASN A 201 5.12 0.86 14.88
N ASN A 202 4.05 0.11 15.13
CA ASN A 202 4.00 -0.99 16.09
C ASN A 202 4.07 -2.34 15.35
N LEU A 203 4.82 -3.29 15.92
CA LEU A 203 4.96 -4.66 15.38
C LEU A 203 4.03 -5.67 16.09
N ASP A 204 3.42 -5.26 17.19
CA ASP A 204 2.53 -6.09 18.01
C ASP A 204 1.09 -6.12 17.47
#